data_ef2eea81271b0058adb40a3affb1a83b
#
_entry.id   ef2eea81271b0058adb40a3affb1a83b
#
_cell.length_a   1.000
_cell.length_b   1.000
_cell.length_c   1.000
_cell.angle_alpha   90.00
_cell.angle_beta   90.00
_cell.angle_gamma   90.00
#
_symmetry.space_group_name_H-M   'P 1'
#
loop_
_entity.id
_entity.type
_entity.pdbx_description
1 polymer ?
#
loop_
_entity_poly.entity_id
_entity_poly.type
_entity_poly.pdbx_seq_one_letter_code
_entity_poly.pdbx_strand_id
1 'polypeptide(L)'
;MDMRKLIVLTGTAILAACGGGSGDEQTVSFDNWQETEVVYSYPFDGQAEVSPNAPVVVRFSDPVEVDASNFTLTGPDGSVSFSVRGADQGRSAVLMPDSALAVKSEYALTLNNIRTDSGEAAIPDGSVDFKTRAALEGKPRALRQLSDSFGVASVSPDGDDLPFLDFSSVNLVMTQPLDRQTVVYGDTVTLTQDGETVPAYLRVDGRHISIDPQNELSSGSDVTLELSNGVQNLYGEELAGGFTRTFSPRNTKPRVTLVQEAAPADPVLGCLDEGVRTSPITGDPINCVPLIAKLLGDNTVSKQQGNVFAELAFAPNFPDKTPLRVPKGSLLKGDPLDVRIGGEVPAGFDSGEVTVTFLGDANGYLLPNPYSDDPSAPKQLRLTMDVAFDTEVQRANGAFNQTLLQVELVGYAIADTEKGSLIVDAVGVVEPEVLGTETAYGVLSFHMESYPDQQNAPVMEVDRTSPELAAWQPGDHVNKQRPGDPIILNFSEPLDPTTVIEGDTLRVTADGAPVDFEYYLDGVSIVIQPQPPLQYNTGYQVQFTDGITDIAGNPALGET
;
A
#
# COMPACT_ATOMS: atom_id res chain seq x y z
N MET A 1 -35.28 46.29 20.31
CA MET A 1 -35.00 45.81 18.93
C MET A 1 -33.70 45.06 18.95
N ASP A 2 -33.85 43.77 19.02
CA ASP A 2 -32.84 42.80 19.38
C ASP A 2 -31.87 42.56 18.21
N MET A 3 -30.57 42.73 18.51
CA MET A 3 -29.49 42.39 17.60
C MET A 3 -28.70 41.24 18.22
N ARG A 4 -29.32 40.07 18.18
CA ARG A 4 -28.63 38.79 18.46
C ARG A 4 -28.73 37.95 17.18
N LYS A 5 -27.74 38.02 16.36
CA LYS A 5 -27.38 36.99 15.40
C LYS A 5 -25.95 37.17 14.94
N LEU A 6 -25.30 36.06 14.90
CA LEU A 6 -24.08 35.73 14.18
C LEU A 6 -22.79 35.77 15.00
N ILE A 7 -22.53 34.70 15.71
CA ILE A 7 -21.17 34.20 15.86
C ILE A 7 -21.20 32.76 15.35
N VAL A 8 -20.90 32.61 14.07
CA VAL A 8 -20.43 31.34 13.52
C VAL A 8 -18.98 31.24 13.97
N LEU A 9 -18.74 30.45 15.00
CA LEU A 9 -17.39 30.01 15.34
C LEU A 9 -17.00 28.93 14.34
N THR A 10 -16.33 29.32 13.29
CA THR A 10 -15.45 28.45 12.55
C THR A 10 -14.32 28.03 13.51
N GLY A 11 -14.41 26.82 14.01
CA GLY A 11 -13.36 26.19 14.82
C GLY A 11 -12.13 25.94 13.95
N THR A 12 -11.29 26.94 13.83
CA THR A 12 -9.92 26.77 13.34
C THR A 12 -9.16 26.13 14.49
N ALA A 13 -8.94 24.82 14.43
CA ALA A 13 -8.01 24.14 15.32
C ALA A 13 -6.60 24.63 14.97
N ILE A 14 -6.16 25.69 15.61
CA ILE A 14 -4.75 26.07 15.67
C ILE A 14 -4.13 25.12 16.68
N LEU A 15 -3.26 24.22 16.22
CA LEU A 15 -2.37 23.44 17.06
C LEU A 15 -1.47 24.39 17.87
N ALA A 16 -1.88 24.70 19.07
CA ALA A 16 -1.04 25.36 20.05
C ALA A 16 -0.57 24.30 21.04
N ALA A 17 0.68 23.86 20.89
CA ALA A 17 1.34 22.94 21.79
C ALA A 17 1.52 23.57 23.17
N CYS A 18 1.15 22.88 24.24
CA CYS A 18 1.77 23.01 25.56
C CYS A 18 1.63 21.72 26.38
N GLY A 19 2.73 21.06 26.57
CA GLY A 19 3.35 20.54 27.77
C GLY A 19 2.72 19.43 28.59
N GLY A 20 3.29 18.24 28.47
CA GLY A 20 3.80 17.38 29.54
C GLY A 20 2.84 16.74 30.54
N GLY A 21 2.72 15.40 30.51
CA GLY A 21 2.17 14.63 31.63
C GLY A 21 2.05 13.15 31.31
N SER A 22 2.61 12.35 32.15
CA SER A 22 2.79 10.89 32.17
C SER A 22 1.55 10.05 31.91
N GLY A 23 1.75 9.03 31.11
CA GLY A 23 1.10 7.73 30.96
C GLY A 23 -0.20 7.43 31.70
N ASP A 24 -1.26 7.36 30.94
CA ASP A 24 -2.35 6.42 31.08
C ASP A 24 -2.90 6.17 29.67
N GLU A 25 -3.10 4.91 29.32
CA GLU A 25 -3.70 4.50 28.05
C GLU A 25 -5.10 5.16 27.94
N GLN A 26 -5.18 6.27 27.22
CA GLN A 26 -6.47 6.83 26.88
C GLN A 26 -6.95 6.19 25.59
N THR A 27 -7.88 5.28 25.73
CA THR A 27 -8.79 4.90 24.65
C THR A 27 -9.35 6.17 24.04
N VAL A 28 -9.16 6.36 22.75
CA VAL A 28 -9.81 7.47 22.02
C VAL A 28 -11.31 7.29 22.18
N SER A 29 -11.93 8.20 22.92
CA SER A 29 -13.35 8.17 23.21
C SER A 29 -14.10 8.88 22.10
N PHE A 30 -15.06 8.18 21.51
CA PHE A 30 -16.06 8.78 20.61
C PHE A 30 -17.23 9.41 21.42
N ASP A 31 -17.04 9.73 22.70
CA ASP A 31 -18.07 10.07 23.68
C ASP A 31 -18.89 11.34 23.35
N ASN A 32 -18.58 12.06 22.29
CA ASN A 32 -19.30 13.26 21.89
C ASN A 32 -20.38 13.02 20.81
N TRP A 33 -20.61 11.77 20.41
CA TRP A 33 -21.63 11.43 19.42
C TRP A 33 -22.99 11.32 20.10
N GLN A 34 -23.99 12.02 19.58
CA GLN A 34 -25.31 12.09 20.21
C GLN A 34 -26.23 10.91 19.89
N GLU A 35 -25.87 10.09 18.92
CA GLU A 35 -26.62 8.90 18.50
C GLU A 35 -25.66 7.76 18.24
N THR A 36 -26.12 6.52 18.43
CA THR A 36 -25.31 5.36 18.08
C THR A 36 -25.31 5.18 16.59
N GLU A 37 -24.16 5.29 16.05
CA GLU A 37 -23.96 5.23 14.62
C GLU A 37 -22.82 4.27 14.30
N VAL A 38 -22.86 3.75 13.09
CA VAL A 38 -21.67 3.21 12.47
C VAL A 38 -20.72 4.38 12.21
N VAL A 39 -19.49 4.29 12.64
CA VAL A 39 -18.50 5.36 12.47
C VAL A 39 -17.41 5.01 11.49
N TYR A 40 -17.31 3.72 11.15
CA TYR A 40 -16.32 3.20 10.20
C TYR A 40 -16.72 1.81 9.71
N SER A 41 -16.40 1.51 8.46
CA SER A 41 -16.40 0.15 7.93
C SER A 41 -15.14 -0.15 7.12
N TYR A 42 -14.76 -1.41 7.10
CA TYR A 42 -13.82 -1.98 6.17
C TYR A 42 -14.36 -3.33 5.66
N PRO A 43 -14.48 -3.56 4.37
CA PRO A 43 -14.32 -2.55 3.29
C PRO A 43 -15.25 -1.36 3.47
N PHE A 44 -14.90 -0.21 2.85
CA PHE A 44 -15.83 0.92 2.80
C PHE A 44 -16.88 0.70 1.70
N ASP A 45 -17.97 1.42 1.77
CA ASP A 45 -19.05 1.30 0.79
C ASP A 45 -18.59 1.68 -0.62
N GLY A 46 -18.81 0.77 -1.58
CA GLY A 46 -18.32 0.90 -2.96
C GLY A 46 -16.87 0.49 -3.18
N GLN A 47 -16.15 -0.01 -2.17
CA GLN A 47 -14.75 -0.44 -2.36
C GLN A 47 -14.63 -1.58 -3.36
N ALA A 48 -13.79 -1.39 -4.38
CA ALA A 48 -13.41 -2.41 -5.34
C ALA A 48 -12.04 -3.03 -5.00
N GLU A 49 -11.67 -4.09 -5.69
CA GLU A 49 -10.37 -4.78 -5.53
C GLU A 49 -10.10 -5.29 -4.10
N VAL A 50 -11.15 -5.56 -3.34
CA VAL A 50 -11.04 -6.09 -1.98
C VAL A 50 -10.46 -7.50 -2.02
N SER A 51 -9.48 -7.79 -1.17
CA SER A 51 -8.93 -9.14 -1.06
C SER A 51 -10.01 -10.16 -0.69
N PRO A 52 -10.09 -11.33 -1.33
CA PRO A 52 -10.98 -12.41 -0.90
C PRO A 52 -10.75 -12.88 0.54
N ASN A 53 -9.58 -12.61 1.10
CA ASN A 53 -9.22 -12.97 2.47
C ASN A 53 -9.41 -11.80 3.47
N ALA A 54 -9.95 -10.69 3.02
CA ALA A 54 -10.16 -9.53 3.88
C ALA A 54 -11.20 -9.81 4.97
N PRO A 55 -10.97 -9.33 6.20
CA PRO A 55 -12.04 -9.25 7.20
C PRO A 55 -13.09 -8.21 6.77
N VAL A 56 -14.29 -8.32 7.30
CA VAL A 56 -15.29 -7.25 7.21
C VAL A 56 -15.47 -6.66 8.60
N VAL A 57 -15.22 -5.36 8.74
CA VAL A 57 -15.21 -4.68 10.04
C VAL A 57 -16.29 -3.59 10.04
N VAL A 58 -17.05 -3.51 11.13
CA VAL A 58 -17.93 -2.37 11.42
C VAL A 58 -17.57 -1.82 12.78
N ARG A 59 -17.37 -0.50 12.85
CA ARG A 59 -17.09 0.20 14.10
C ARG A 59 -18.28 1.10 14.46
N PHE A 60 -18.60 1.11 15.75
CA PHE A 60 -19.69 1.87 16.33
C PHE A 60 -19.17 3.00 17.23
N SER A 61 -19.95 4.03 17.41
CA SER A 61 -19.69 5.12 18.36
C SER A 61 -19.69 4.60 19.80
N ASP A 62 -20.59 3.68 20.11
CA ASP A 62 -20.78 3.10 21.45
C ASP A 62 -20.41 1.61 21.48
N PRO A 63 -20.07 1.05 22.65
CA PRO A 63 -19.95 -0.39 22.81
C PRO A 63 -21.25 -1.10 22.49
N VAL A 64 -21.17 -2.17 21.72
CA VAL A 64 -22.29 -3.04 21.38
C VAL A 64 -21.99 -4.48 21.78
N GLU A 65 -23.03 -5.22 22.14
CA GLU A 65 -22.92 -6.66 22.28
C GLU A 65 -23.04 -7.29 20.89
N VAL A 66 -21.94 -7.85 20.39
CA VAL A 66 -21.88 -8.41 19.03
C VAL A 66 -22.14 -9.91 19.04
N ASP A 67 -23.09 -10.32 18.20
CA ASP A 67 -23.41 -11.72 17.90
C ASP A 67 -23.53 -11.89 16.39
N ALA A 68 -23.23 -13.09 15.86
CA ALA A 68 -23.29 -13.34 14.43
C ALA A 68 -24.68 -13.06 13.81
N SER A 69 -25.75 -13.20 14.59
CA SER A 69 -27.12 -12.88 14.14
C SER A 69 -27.38 -11.40 13.90
N ASN A 70 -26.51 -10.52 14.40
CA ASN A 70 -26.58 -9.08 14.17
C ASN A 70 -26.13 -8.66 12.78
N PHE A 71 -25.54 -9.56 12.02
CA PHE A 71 -24.95 -9.26 10.72
C PHE A 71 -25.46 -10.23 9.66
N THR A 72 -25.63 -9.72 8.46
CA THR A 72 -25.83 -10.56 7.28
C THR A 72 -24.86 -10.13 6.20
N LEU A 73 -23.98 -11.04 5.81
CA LEU A 73 -23.10 -10.86 4.66
C LEU A 73 -23.65 -11.69 3.51
N THR A 74 -24.00 -11.01 2.42
CA THR A 74 -24.57 -11.63 1.22
C THR A 74 -23.60 -11.52 0.08
N GLY A 75 -23.42 -12.61 -0.66
CA GLY A 75 -22.58 -12.69 -1.86
C GLY A 75 -23.33 -13.32 -3.02
N PRO A 76 -22.64 -13.68 -4.12
CA PRO A 76 -23.27 -14.19 -5.36
C PRO A 76 -24.06 -15.48 -5.15
N ASP A 77 -23.65 -16.33 -4.21
CA ASP A 77 -24.30 -17.60 -3.89
C ASP A 77 -25.27 -17.50 -2.69
N GLY A 78 -25.58 -16.29 -2.22
CA GLY A 78 -26.45 -16.02 -1.09
C GLY A 78 -25.68 -15.67 0.19
N SER A 79 -26.18 -16.12 1.35
CA SER A 79 -25.56 -15.79 2.63
C SER A 79 -24.20 -16.42 2.82
N VAL A 80 -23.22 -15.63 3.24
CA VAL A 80 -21.85 -16.05 3.56
C VAL A 80 -21.76 -16.42 5.04
N SER A 81 -21.14 -17.57 5.33
CA SER A 81 -20.83 -17.97 6.70
C SER A 81 -19.57 -17.26 7.20
N PHE A 82 -19.61 -16.78 8.43
CA PHE A 82 -18.50 -16.10 9.07
C PHE A 82 -18.53 -16.30 10.58
N SER A 83 -17.39 -16.15 11.22
CA SER A 83 -17.28 -15.94 12.67
C SER A 83 -17.22 -14.42 12.95
N VAL A 84 -17.71 -14.01 14.13
CA VAL A 84 -17.63 -12.62 14.56
C VAL A 84 -16.91 -12.53 15.90
N ARG A 85 -16.05 -11.50 16.04
CA ARG A 85 -15.43 -11.14 17.32
C ARG A 85 -15.58 -9.66 17.59
N GLY A 86 -15.72 -9.29 18.85
CA GLY A 86 -15.67 -7.89 19.28
C GLY A 86 -14.22 -7.41 19.45
N ALA A 87 -13.98 -6.14 19.14
CA ALA A 87 -12.73 -5.44 19.45
C ALA A 87 -13.03 -4.11 20.14
N ASP A 88 -12.03 -3.49 20.77
CA ASP A 88 -12.14 -2.20 21.46
C ASP A 88 -13.36 -2.14 22.39
N GLN A 89 -13.43 -3.07 23.36
CA GLN A 89 -14.51 -3.14 24.34
C GLN A 89 -15.92 -3.24 23.74
N GLY A 90 -16.05 -3.82 22.55
CA GLY A 90 -17.31 -3.98 21.83
C GLY A 90 -17.65 -2.84 20.88
N ARG A 91 -16.78 -1.85 20.68
CA ARG A 91 -16.99 -0.79 19.69
C ARG A 91 -16.74 -1.24 18.27
N SER A 92 -16.03 -2.35 18.06
CA SER A 92 -15.83 -2.90 16.71
C SER A 92 -16.30 -4.34 16.65
N ALA A 93 -16.98 -4.69 15.57
CA ALA A 93 -17.32 -6.04 15.18
C ALA A 93 -16.44 -6.46 13.99
N VAL A 94 -15.68 -7.53 14.14
CA VAL A 94 -14.81 -8.07 13.09
C VAL A 94 -15.39 -9.40 12.63
N LEU A 95 -15.87 -9.42 11.39
CA LEU A 95 -16.42 -10.60 10.73
C LEU A 95 -15.30 -11.25 9.91
N MET A 96 -15.01 -12.50 10.23
CA MET A 96 -14.05 -13.32 9.49
C MET A 96 -14.83 -14.36 8.69
N PRO A 97 -14.89 -14.26 7.35
CA PRO A 97 -15.47 -15.31 6.54
C PRO A 97 -14.81 -16.67 6.80
N ASP A 98 -15.61 -17.73 6.91
CA ASP A 98 -15.13 -19.09 7.20
C ASP A 98 -14.26 -19.68 6.06
N SER A 99 -14.36 -19.08 4.89
CA SER A 99 -13.53 -19.36 3.70
C SER A 99 -13.33 -18.08 2.90
N ALA A 100 -12.28 -18.06 2.07
CA ALA A 100 -12.05 -16.95 1.16
C ALA A 100 -13.32 -16.62 0.36
N LEU A 101 -13.64 -15.35 0.23
CA LEU A 101 -14.76 -14.85 -0.55
C LEU A 101 -14.57 -15.21 -2.04
N ALA A 102 -15.66 -15.39 -2.78
CA ALA A 102 -15.58 -15.58 -4.22
C ALA A 102 -14.94 -14.37 -4.89
N VAL A 103 -14.08 -14.61 -5.87
CA VAL A 103 -13.39 -13.56 -6.63
C VAL A 103 -14.33 -12.86 -7.60
N LYS A 104 -14.02 -11.60 -7.98
CA LYS A 104 -14.79 -10.79 -8.94
C LYS A 104 -16.27 -10.63 -8.57
N SER A 105 -16.61 -10.72 -7.30
CA SER A 105 -17.98 -10.86 -6.82
C SER A 105 -18.37 -9.67 -5.94
N GLU A 106 -19.63 -9.30 -6.03
CA GLU A 106 -20.23 -8.25 -5.21
C GLU A 106 -20.75 -8.85 -3.89
N TYR A 107 -20.54 -8.11 -2.82
CA TYR A 107 -20.98 -8.45 -1.47
C TYR A 107 -21.70 -7.27 -0.84
N ALA A 108 -22.66 -7.58 0.00
CA ALA A 108 -23.41 -6.60 0.79
C ALA A 108 -23.44 -7.03 2.26
N LEU A 109 -23.01 -6.13 3.15
CA LEU A 109 -23.15 -6.29 4.59
C LEU A 109 -24.34 -5.48 5.08
N THR A 110 -25.24 -6.11 5.83
CA THR A 110 -26.37 -5.44 6.51
C THR A 110 -26.33 -5.72 8.01
N LEU A 111 -26.84 -4.75 8.79
CA LEU A 111 -26.99 -4.86 10.24
C LEU A 111 -28.39 -5.29 10.62
N ASN A 112 -28.53 -6.09 11.68
CA ASN A 112 -29.79 -6.60 12.19
C ASN A 112 -29.90 -6.34 13.70
N ASN A 113 -30.82 -5.47 14.13
CA ASN A 113 -31.18 -5.28 15.55
C ASN A 113 -30.00 -5.03 16.49
N ILE A 114 -28.98 -4.29 16.07
CA ILE A 114 -27.89 -3.86 16.96
C ILE A 114 -28.42 -2.69 17.79
N ARG A 115 -28.56 -2.91 19.08
CA ARG A 115 -29.05 -1.91 20.02
C ARG A 115 -27.95 -1.42 20.91
N THR A 116 -27.98 -0.14 21.16
CA THR A 116 -27.10 0.56 22.08
C THR A 116 -27.94 1.40 23.03
N ASP A 117 -27.29 2.07 23.97
CA ASP A 117 -27.97 2.97 24.90
C ASP A 117 -28.62 4.18 24.18
N SER A 118 -28.13 4.55 23.01
CA SER A 118 -28.58 5.69 22.23
C SER A 118 -29.62 5.35 21.15
N GLY A 119 -29.78 4.08 20.79
CA GLY A 119 -30.73 3.66 19.77
C GLY A 119 -30.37 2.36 19.05
N GLU A 120 -30.91 2.19 17.85
CA GLU A 120 -30.57 1.09 16.95
C GLU A 120 -29.55 1.56 15.93
N ALA A 121 -28.41 0.87 15.85
CA ALA A 121 -27.35 1.19 14.88
C ALA A 121 -27.81 0.83 13.46
N ALA A 122 -27.63 1.75 12.53
CA ALA A 122 -27.96 1.56 11.12
C ALA A 122 -26.82 2.02 10.21
N ILE A 123 -26.73 1.40 9.05
CA ILE A 123 -25.94 1.89 7.93
C ILE A 123 -26.81 2.87 7.15
N PRO A 124 -26.37 4.09 6.80
CA PRO A 124 -27.19 5.12 6.17
C PRO A 124 -27.94 4.64 4.94
N ASP A 125 -27.30 3.90 4.04
CA ASP A 125 -27.90 3.35 2.82
C ASP A 125 -28.42 1.91 2.99
N GLY A 126 -28.43 1.41 4.21
CA GLY A 126 -28.92 0.08 4.57
C GLY A 126 -27.93 -1.04 4.42
N SER A 127 -26.88 -0.88 3.63
CA SER A 127 -25.79 -1.86 3.44
C SER A 127 -24.44 -1.17 3.24
N VAL A 128 -23.36 -1.93 3.44
CA VAL A 128 -22.03 -1.63 2.91
C VAL A 128 -21.79 -2.60 1.77
N ASP A 129 -21.66 -2.08 0.58
CA ASP A 129 -21.46 -2.86 -0.63
C ASP A 129 -19.98 -2.81 -1.05
N PHE A 130 -19.42 -3.93 -1.44
CA PHE A 130 -18.04 -3.98 -1.92
C PHE A 130 -17.83 -5.08 -2.95
N LYS A 131 -16.71 -5.01 -3.69
CA LYS A 131 -16.38 -5.96 -4.73
C LYS A 131 -15.00 -6.57 -4.53
N THR A 132 -14.95 -7.90 -4.56
CA THR A 132 -13.68 -8.61 -4.49
C THR A 132 -12.90 -8.54 -5.81
N ARG A 133 -11.58 -8.47 -5.67
CA ARG A 133 -10.65 -8.47 -6.81
C ARG A 133 -10.60 -9.82 -7.53
N ALA A 134 -9.98 -9.81 -8.71
CA ALA A 134 -9.64 -11.02 -9.42
C ALA A 134 -8.55 -11.81 -8.69
N ALA A 135 -8.74 -13.11 -8.56
CA ALA A 135 -7.69 -14.04 -8.19
C ALA A 135 -7.93 -15.35 -8.93
N LEU A 136 -6.87 -16.00 -9.37
CA LEU A 136 -6.92 -17.38 -9.84
C LEU A 136 -6.33 -18.24 -8.71
N GLU A 137 -7.14 -19.12 -8.14
CA GLU A 137 -6.71 -19.99 -7.05
C GLU A 137 -5.41 -20.72 -7.40
N GLY A 138 -4.44 -20.67 -6.50
CA GLY A 138 -3.15 -21.36 -6.66
C GLY A 138 -2.24 -20.78 -7.75
N LYS A 139 -2.52 -19.59 -8.29
CA LYS A 139 -1.67 -18.96 -9.30
C LYS A 139 -1.03 -17.69 -8.77
N PRO A 140 0.19 -17.35 -9.25
CA PRO A 140 0.86 -16.11 -8.93
C PRO A 140 -0.02 -14.89 -9.20
N ARG A 141 0.20 -13.82 -8.43
CA ARG A 141 -0.48 -12.52 -8.61
C ARG A 141 -0.40 -12.01 -10.05
N ALA A 142 0.75 -12.19 -10.69
CA ALA A 142 0.98 -11.81 -12.08
C ALA A 142 0.01 -12.45 -13.10
N LEU A 143 -0.67 -13.54 -12.74
CA LEU A 143 -1.59 -14.24 -13.64
C LEU A 143 -3.07 -14.00 -13.33
N ARG A 144 -3.39 -13.07 -12.45
CA ARG A 144 -4.76 -12.70 -12.12
C ARG A 144 -5.39 -11.92 -13.27
N GLN A 145 -6.61 -12.25 -13.64
CA GLN A 145 -7.37 -11.51 -14.64
C GLN A 145 -8.78 -11.19 -14.16
N LEU A 146 -9.23 -9.97 -14.46
CA LEU A 146 -10.55 -9.46 -14.10
C LEU A 146 -11.60 -9.79 -15.18
N SER A 147 -11.21 -9.76 -16.45
CA SER A 147 -12.10 -9.94 -17.61
C SER A 147 -11.39 -10.74 -18.71
N ASP A 148 -12.18 -11.35 -19.59
CA ASP A 148 -11.68 -12.03 -20.78
C ASP A 148 -11.25 -11.05 -21.89
N SER A 149 -11.64 -9.78 -21.80
CA SER A 149 -11.19 -8.70 -22.71
C SER A 149 -10.09 -7.89 -22.05
N PHE A 150 -9.04 -7.58 -22.83
CA PHE A 150 -7.95 -6.73 -22.36
C PHE A 150 -8.33 -5.24 -22.44
N GLY A 151 -8.12 -4.50 -21.35
CA GLY A 151 -8.44 -3.09 -21.23
C GLY A 151 -8.09 -2.50 -19.88
N VAL A 152 -8.32 -1.19 -19.70
CA VAL A 152 -8.20 -0.49 -18.42
C VAL A 152 -9.47 -0.76 -17.60
N ALA A 153 -9.29 -1.29 -16.39
CA ALA A 153 -10.37 -1.53 -15.44
C ALA A 153 -10.67 -0.30 -14.59
N SER A 154 -9.63 0.36 -14.08
CA SER A 154 -9.76 1.57 -13.25
C SER A 154 -8.53 2.46 -13.33
N VAL A 155 -8.72 3.72 -12.98
CA VAL A 155 -7.68 4.74 -12.81
C VAL A 155 -7.91 5.45 -11.47
N SER A 156 -6.86 5.63 -10.67
CA SER A 156 -6.93 6.36 -9.40
C SER A 156 -5.69 7.27 -9.23
N PRO A 157 -5.87 8.51 -8.76
CA PRO A 157 -7.13 9.20 -8.59
C PRO A 157 -7.82 9.43 -9.94
N ASP A 158 -9.15 9.38 -9.96
CA ASP A 158 -9.92 9.50 -11.20
C ASP A 158 -10.26 10.96 -11.57
N GLY A 159 -10.03 11.88 -10.67
CA GLY A 159 -10.34 13.30 -10.81
C GLY A 159 -11.77 13.67 -10.43
N ASP A 160 -12.67 12.70 -10.33
CA ASP A 160 -14.09 12.87 -10.01
C ASP A 160 -14.37 12.53 -8.54
N ASP A 161 -14.17 11.26 -8.15
CA ASP A 161 -14.33 10.85 -6.75
C ASP A 161 -13.13 11.33 -5.91
N LEU A 162 -11.91 11.08 -6.35
CA LEU A 162 -10.70 11.60 -5.72
C LEU A 162 -10.05 12.66 -6.61
N PRO A 163 -9.85 13.90 -6.10
CA PRO A 163 -9.26 14.97 -6.90
C PRO A 163 -7.84 14.61 -7.32
N PHE A 164 -7.51 14.92 -8.57
CA PHE A 164 -6.14 14.84 -9.04
C PHE A 164 -5.35 16.04 -8.51
N LEU A 165 -4.18 15.80 -7.92
CA LEU A 165 -3.40 16.77 -7.18
C LEU A 165 -2.08 17.07 -7.88
N ASP A 166 -1.41 18.16 -7.48
CA ASP A 166 -0.11 18.54 -8.01
C ASP A 166 1.02 17.53 -7.71
N PHE A 167 0.81 16.61 -6.75
CA PHE A 167 1.73 15.53 -6.43
C PHE A 167 1.18 14.13 -6.73
N SER A 168 0.03 14.02 -7.39
CA SER A 168 -0.59 12.72 -7.64
C SER A 168 0.25 11.82 -8.54
N SER A 169 0.44 10.59 -8.11
CA SER A 169 0.77 9.47 -8.99
C SER A 169 -0.49 9.00 -9.71
N VAL A 170 -0.35 8.43 -10.89
CA VAL A 170 -1.45 7.82 -11.65
C VAL A 170 -1.36 6.30 -11.52
N ASN A 171 -2.37 5.71 -10.89
CA ASN A 171 -2.46 4.28 -10.69
C ASN A 171 -3.51 3.68 -11.62
N LEU A 172 -3.11 2.72 -12.45
CA LEU A 172 -4.03 2.01 -13.32
C LEU A 172 -4.10 0.54 -12.93
N VAL A 173 -5.29 -0.01 -13.01
CA VAL A 173 -5.53 -1.44 -12.91
C VAL A 173 -6.04 -1.91 -14.26
N MET A 174 -5.34 -2.88 -14.86
CA MET A 174 -5.73 -3.48 -16.12
C MET A 174 -6.64 -4.69 -15.87
N THR A 175 -7.41 -5.08 -16.86
CA THR A 175 -8.27 -6.26 -16.75
C THR A 175 -7.50 -7.58 -16.79
N GLN A 176 -6.29 -7.56 -17.35
CA GLN A 176 -5.42 -8.73 -17.52
C GLN A 176 -3.97 -8.38 -17.22
N PRO A 177 -3.12 -9.38 -16.88
CA PRO A 177 -1.70 -9.18 -16.67
C PRO A 177 -1.00 -8.64 -17.91
N LEU A 178 -0.08 -7.72 -17.69
CA LEU A 178 0.67 -7.02 -18.73
C LEU A 178 1.94 -7.78 -19.13
N ASP A 179 2.28 -7.71 -20.41
CA ASP A 179 3.65 -7.89 -20.85
C ASP A 179 4.43 -6.61 -20.52
N ARG A 180 5.26 -6.67 -19.49
CA ARG A 180 6.01 -5.51 -18.97
C ARG A 180 6.88 -4.85 -20.02
N GLN A 181 7.42 -5.63 -20.98
CA GLN A 181 8.30 -5.12 -22.04
C GLN A 181 7.59 -4.22 -23.01
N THR A 182 6.27 -4.34 -23.10
CA THR A 182 5.45 -3.48 -23.97
C THR A 182 5.00 -2.18 -23.29
N VAL A 183 5.21 -2.05 -21.97
CA VAL A 183 4.80 -0.89 -21.17
C VAL A 183 6.01 0.00 -20.95
N VAL A 184 6.25 0.93 -21.87
CA VAL A 184 7.46 1.76 -21.91
C VAL A 184 7.08 3.24 -21.79
N TYR A 185 7.63 3.90 -20.74
CA TYR A 185 7.39 5.31 -20.52
C TYR A 185 8.04 6.18 -21.62
N GLY A 186 7.27 7.13 -22.13
CA GLY A 186 7.70 7.99 -23.25
C GLY A 186 7.47 7.39 -24.65
N ASP A 187 6.99 6.12 -24.71
CA ASP A 187 6.64 5.44 -25.97
C ASP A 187 5.20 4.92 -25.92
N THR A 188 4.94 3.81 -25.25
CA THR A 188 3.60 3.22 -25.17
C THR A 188 2.75 3.79 -24.04
N VAL A 189 3.37 4.38 -23.04
CA VAL A 189 2.74 5.08 -21.91
C VAL A 189 3.34 6.47 -21.81
N THR A 190 2.50 7.51 -21.87
CA THR A 190 2.93 8.90 -21.74
C THR A 190 2.04 9.68 -20.77
N LEU A 191 2.67 10.57 -20.03
CA LEU A 191 2.01 11.62 -19.27
C LEU A 191 2.50 12.96 -19.81
N THR A 192 1.60 13.80 -20.33
CA THR A 192 1.98 15.07 -20.94
C THR A 192 1.31 16.25 -20.25
N GLN A 193 2.02 17.35 -20.11
CA GLN A 193 1.50 18.62 -19.62
C GLN A 193 2.06 19.74 -20.49
N ASP A 194 1.21 20.68 -20.94
CA ASP A 194 1.59 21.78 -21.84
C ASP A 194 2.27 21.33 -23.16
N GLY A 195 1.98 20.09 -23.61
CA GLY A 195 2.56 19.51 -24.81
C GLY A 195 3.94 18.86 -24.63
N GLU A 196 4.47 18.86 -23.42
CA GLU A 196 5.75 18.23 -23.08
C GLU A 196 5.51 16.96 -22.24
N THR A 197 6.36 15.95 -22.43
CA THR A 197 6.31 14.73 -21.60
C THR A 197 6.78 15.06 -20.19
N VAL A 198 5.97 14.73 -19.19
CA VAL A 198 6.30 14.87 -17.77
C VAL A 198 7.32 13.79 -17.40
N PRO A 199 8.49 14.13 -16.84
CA PRO A 199 9.40 13.12 -16.30
C PRO A 199 8.72 12.34 -15.18
N ALA A 200 8.67 11.01 -15.28
CA ALA A 200 8.02 10.17 -14.30
C ALA A 200 8.68 8.79 -14.17
N TYR A 201 8.49 8.17 -13.03
CA TYR A 201 8.82 6.77 -12.79
C TYR A 201 7.65 5.91 -13.24
N LEU A 202 7.94 4.87 -14.00
CA LEU A 202 6.96 3.85 -14.39
C LEU A 202 7.27 2.55 -13.67
N ARG A 203 6.26 1.98 -13.03
CA ARG A 203 6.33 0.66 -12.41
C ARG A 203 5.18 -0.20 -12.90
N VAL A 204 5.48 -1.46 -13.20
CA VAL A 204 4.51 -2.43 -13.69
C VAL A 204 4.63 -3.72 -12.90
N ASP A 205 3.52 -4.19 -12.35
CA ASP A 205 3.48 -5.47 -11.68
C ASP A 205 2.13 -6.18 -11.90
N GLY A 206 2.19 -7.36 -12.50
CA GLY A 206 1.00 -8.11 -12.91
C GLY A 206 0.13 -7.27 -13.82
N ARG A 207 -1.01 -6.80 -13.31
CA ARG A 207 -1.97 -5.94 -14.04
C ARG A 207 -2.01 -4.50 -13.53
N HIS A 208 -1.06 -4.10 -12.70
CA HIS A 208 -0.96 -2.76 -12.14
C HIS A 208 0.10 -1.94 -12.85
N ILE A 209 -0.22 -0.69 -13.13
CA ILE A 209 0.72 0.31 -13.61
C ILE A 209 0.67 1.48 -12.63
N SER A 210 1.83 1.91 -12.15
CA SER A 210 1.97 3.14 -11.38
C SER A 210 2.89 4.10 -12.14
N ILE A 211 2.43 5.33 -12.33
CA ILE A 211 3.18 6.42 -12.96
C ILE A 211 3.33 7.52 -11.91
N ASP A 212 4.55 7.75 -11.48
CA ASP A 212 4.87 8.68 -10.40
C ASP A 212 5.70 9.84 -10.95
N PRO A 213 5.13 11.06 -11.10
CA PRO A 213 5.86 12.22 -11.61
C PRO A 213 7.08 12.56 -10.73
N GLN A 214 8.25 12.78 -11.36
CA GLN A 214 9.48 13.11 -10.63
C GLN A 214 9.41 14.48 -9.93
N ASN A 215 8.56 15.37 -10.41
CA ASN A 215 8.33 16.69 -9.87
C ASN A 215 6.84 16.98 -9.77
N GLU A 216 6.48 17.92 -8.89
CA GLU A 216 5.10 18.36 -8.77
C GLU A 216 4.57 18.93 -10.10
N LEU A 217 3.35 18.54 -10.42
CA LEU A 217 2.64 18.97 -11.63
C LEU A 217 2.16 20.43 -11.51
N SER A 218 2.11 21.12 -12.63
CA SER A 218 1.56 22.47 -12.66
C SER A 218 0.03 22.45 -12.51
N SER A 219 -0.50 23.13 -11.50
CA SER A 219 -1.95 23.25 -11.29
C SER A 219 -2.65 24.23 -12.25
N GLY A 220 -1.93 24.83 -13.18
CA GLY A 220 -2.49 25.80 -14.14
C GLY A 220 -2.86 25.21 -15.50
N SER A 221 -2.53 23.95 -15.74
CA SER A 221 -2.73 23.25 -17.01
C SER A 221 -3.10 21.79 -16.79
N ASP A 222 -3.85 21.24 -17.73
CA ASP A 222 -4.26 19.86 -17.71
C ASP A 222 -3.09 18.91 -18.00
N VAL A 223 -3.18 17.73 -17.41
CA VAL A 223 -2.27 16.60 -17.62
C VAL A 223 -3.01 15.52 -18.39
N THR A 224 -2.43 15.03 -19.46
CA THR A 224 -3.02 13.96 -20.26
C THR A 224 -2.19 12.69 -20.16
N LEU A 225 -2.83 11.63 -19.68
CA LEU A 225 -2.34 10.26 -19.72
C LEU A 225 -2.76 9.62 -21.03
N GLU A 226 -1.82 8.94 -21.69
CA GLU A 226 -2.10 8.16 -22.89
C GLU A 226 -1.40 6.80 -22.80
N LEU A 227 -2.15 5.73 -23.07
CA LEU A 227 -1.66 4.39 -23.32
C LEU A 227 -1.95 4.07 -24.79
N SER A 228 -0.92 3.77 -25.58
CA SER A 228 -1.09 3.39 -26.97
C SER A 228 -1.56 1.94 -27.11
N ASN A 229 -1.96 1.57 -28.32
CA ASN A 229 -2.27 0.17 -28.65
C ASN A 229 -1.03 -0.75 -28.66
N GLY A 230 0.18 -0.20 -28.49
CA GLY A 230 1.41 -0.99 -28.32
C GLY A 230 1.49 -1.72 -26.98
N VAL A 231 0.71 -1.30 -25.97
CA VAL A 231 0.61 -2.01 -24.69
C VAL A 231 -0.08 -3.35 -24.90
N GLN A 232 0.55 -4.43 -24.44
CA GLN A 232 0.04 -5.80 -24.62
C GLN A 232 -0.12 -6.51 -23.26
N ASN A 233 -1.02 -7.48 -23.26
CA ASN A 233 -1.10 -8.45 -22.16
C ASN A 233 -0.08 -9.59 -22.34
N LEU A 234 0.06 -10.47 -21.32
CA LEU A 234 0.97 -11.63 -21.38
C LEU A 234 0.68 -12.63 -22.51
N TYR A 235 -0.47 -12.50 -23.16
CA TYR A 235 -0.88 -13.39 -24.26
C TYR A 235 -0.68 -12.75 -25.63
N GLY A 236 -0.09 -11.54 -25.69
CA GLY A 236 0.16 -10.77 -26.92
C GLY A 236 -1.08 -10.08 -27.50
N GLU A 237 -2.15 -9.91 -26.71
CA GLU A 237 -3.32 -9.11 -27.10
C GLU A 237 -3.02 -7.63 -26.88
N GLU A 238 -3.18 -6.81 -27.93
CA GLU A 238 -2.96 -5.37 -27.89
C GLU A 238 -4.12 -4.63 -27.21
N LEU A 239 -3.80 -3.49 -26.56
CA LEU A 239 -4.81 -2.59 -26.00
C LEU A 239 -5.64 -1.94 -27.11
N ALA A 240 -6.82 -2.50 -27.39
CA ALA A 240 -7.65 -2.10 -28.51
C ALA A 240 -8.07 -0.63 -28.43
N GLY A 241 -7.59 0.20 -29.40
CA GLY A 241 -7.91 1.63 -29.47
C GLY A 241 -7.14 2.52 -28.49
N GLY A 242 -6.23 1.96 -27.71
CA GLY A 242 -5.51 2.71 -26.69
C GLY A 242 -6.41 3.19 -25.53
N PHE A 243 -5.85 4.04 -24.67
CA PHE A 243 -6.59 4.68 -23.57
C PHE A 243 -6.07 6.11 -23.39
N THR A 244 -6.98 7.07 -23.19
CA THR A 244 -6.63 8.45 -22.90
C THR A 244 -7.48 8.99 -21.76
N ARG A 245 -6.85 9.66 -20.80
CA ARG A 245 -7.52 10.36 -19.68
C ARG A 245 -6.84 11.71 -19.45
N THR A 246 -7.64 12.74 -19.22
CA THR A 246 -7.15 14.07 -18.88
C THR A 246 -7.52 14.41 -17.45
N PHE A 247 -6.59 15.00 -16.71
CA PHE A 247 -6.73 15.40 -15.31
C PHE A 247 -6.39 16.88 -15.16
N SER A 248 -7.03 17.55 -14.21
CA SER A 248 -6.73 18.94 -13.83
C SER A 248 -6.09 18.98 -12.45
N PRO A 249 -4.76 19.07 -12.33
CA PRO A 249 -4.07 19.06 -11.05
C PRO A 249 -4.50 20.23 -10.16
N ARG A 250 -4.90 19.94 -8.93
CA ARG A 250 -5.22 20.94 -7.91
C ARG A 250 -3.98 21.27 -7.09
N ASN A 251 -3.72 22.55 -6.89
CA ASN A 251 -2.62 23.01 -6.02
C ASN A 251 -2.91 22.69 -4.56
N THR A 252 -2.02 21.96 -3.92
CA THR A 252 -2.15 21.55 -2.52
C THR A 252 -1.39 22.45 -1.54
N LYS A 253 -0.63 23.43 -2.03
CA LYS A 253 0.13 24.34 -1.18
C LYS A 253 -0.75 25.45 -0.56
N PRO A 254 -0.50 25.89 0.67
CA PRO A 254 0.59 25.42 1.53
C PRO A 254 0.29 24.05 2.16
N ARG A 255 1.33 23.25 2.38
CA ARG A 255 1.28 21.99 3.12
C ARG A 255 2.02 22.13 4.46
N VAL A 256 1.62 21.33 5.42
CA VAL A 256 2.27 21.22 6.73
C VAL A 256 2.75 19.78 6.89
N THR A 257 4.04 19.59 7.18
CA THR A 257 4.57 18.30 7.54
C THR A 257 4.16 17.95 8.95
N LEU A 258 3.55 16.79 9.11
CA LEU A 258 3.18 16.21 10.38
C LEU A 258 3.97 14.91 10.55
N VAL A 259 4.90 14.92 11.50
CA VAL A 259 5.70 13.72 11.80
C VAL A 259 4.88 12.79 12.68
N GLN A 260 4.71 11.57 12.24
CA GLN A 260 3.97 10.51 12.92
C GLN A 260 4.89 9.35 13.25
N GLU A 261 4.63 8.69 14.35
CA GLU A 261 5.31 7.46 14.75
C GLU A 261 4.39 6.26 14.51
N ALA A 262 4.86 5.30 13.74
CA ALA A 262 4.33 3.94 13.74
C ALA A 262 5.08 3.17 14.84
N ALA A 263 4.56 3.24 16.06
CA ALA A 263 5.15 2.56 17.20
C ALA A 263 4.84 1.05 17.15
N PRO A 264 5.75 0.18 17.62
CA PRO A 264 5.45 -1.26 17.72
C PRO A 264 4.33 -1.52 18.72
N ALA A 265 3.65 -2.66 18.61
CA ALA A 265 2.60 -3.09 19.53
C ALA A 265 3.09 -3.15 20.98
N ASP A 266 4.34 -3.53 21.17
CA ASP A 266 5.09 -3.42 22.42
C ASP A 266 6.60 -3.29 22.07
N PRO A 267 7.36 -2.47 22.79
CA PRO A 267 8.79 -2.32 22.52
C PRO A 267 9.64 -3.56 22.85
N VAL A 268 9.14 -4.46 23.69
CA VAL A 268 9.87 -5.64 24.18
C VAL A 268 9.22 -6.95 23.77
N LEU A 269 7.88 -7.03 23.85
CA LEU A 269 7.12 -8.23 23.52
C LEU A 269 6.99 -8.41 22.01
N GLY A 270 6.89 -9.65 21.57
CA GLY A 270 6.57 -9.99 20.19
C GLY A 270 5.09 -9.78 19.87
N CYS A 271 4.75 -9.71 18.60
CA CYS A 271 3.37 -9.51 18.12
C CYS A 271 2.37 -10.56 18.61
N LEU A 272 2.83 -11.78 18.91
CA LEU A 272 1.99 -12.89 19.34
C LEU A 272 1.91 -13.05 20.87
N ASP A 273 2.60 -12.19 21.64
CA ASP A 273 2.58 -12.25 23.09
C ASP A 273 1.30 -11.58 23.65
N GLU A 274 0.89 -12.03 24.83
CA GLU A 274 -0.26 -11.43 25.51
C GLU A 274 0.08 -10.04 26.08
N GLY A 275 -0.86 -9.12 26.03
CA GLY A 275 -0.75 -7.79 26.63
C GLY A 275 -0.17 -6.71 25.71
N VAL A 276 0.09 -7.03 24.44
CA VAL A 276 0.49 -6.04 23.43
C VAL A 276 -0.69 -5.13 23.06
N ARG A 277 -0.38 -3.92 22.55
CA ARG A 277 -1.42 -2.99 22.08
C ARG A 277 -2.13 -3.57 20.85
N THR A 278 -3.43 -3.44 20.82
CA THR A 278 -4.27 -3.93 19.74
C THR A 278 -4.98 -2.79 19.01
N SER A 279 -5.22 -3.00 17.74
CA SER A 279 -5.99 -2.06 16.91
C SER A 279 -7.42 -1.93 17.42
N PRO A 280 -7.92 -0.71 17.55
CA PRO A 280 -9.33 -0.48 17.88
C PRO A 280 -10.28 -0.90 16.76
N ILE A 281 -9.76 -1.09 15.54
CA ILE A 281 -10.55 -1.54 14.38
C ILE A 281 -10.66 -3.06 14.38
N THR A 282 -9.53 -3.76 14.33
CA THR A 282 -9.48 -5.21 14.12
C THR A 282 -9.34 -6.01 15.40
N GLY A 283 -8.82 -5.39 16.47
CA GLY A 283 -8.44 -6.10 17.70
C GLY A 283 -7.15 -6.93 17.56
N ASP A 284 -6.49 -6.89 16.41
CA ASP A 284 -5.19 -7.52 16.21
C ASP A 284 -4.06 -6.59 16.68
N PRO A 285 -2.87 -7.11 16.99
CA PRO A 285 -1.74 -6.29 17.40
C PRO A 285 -1.45 -5.19 16.37
N ILE A 286 -1.25 -3.95 16.84
CA ILE A 286 -0.94 -2.81 15.96
C ILE A 286 0.43 -2.98 15.32
N ASN A 287 0.57 -2.52 14.07
CA ASN A 287 1.83 -2.50 13.32
C ASN A 287 2.55 -3.86 13.28
N CYS A 288 1.77 -4.93 13.34
CA CYS A 288 2.21 -6.29 13.14
C CYS A 288 1.66 -6.83 11.83
N VAL A 289 2.53 -7.35 10.98
CA VAL A 289 2.16 -7.88 9.66
C VAL A 289 2.25 -9.39 9.69
N PRO A 290 1.14 -10.11 9.85
CA PRO A 290 1.15 -11.55 9.71
C PRO A 290 1.27 -11.90 8.21
N LEU A 291 2.11 -12.89 7.90
CA LEU A 291 2.25 -13.44 6.54
C LEU A 291 1.75 -14.89 6.56
N ILE A 292 0.49 -15.08 6.21
CA ILE A 292 -0.18 -16.37 6.25
C ILE A 292 -0.03 -17.05 4.89
N ALA A 293 0.64 -18.19 4.86
CA ALA A 293 0.83 -19.01 3.68
C ALA A 293 1.01 -20.48 4.08
N LYS A 294 0.68 -21.41 3.20
CA LYS A 294 0.90 -22.85 3.46
C LYS A 294 2.36 -23.18 3.71
N LEU A 295 3.27 -22.45 3.04
CA LEU A 295 4.71 -22.61 3.21
C LEU A 295 5.24 -22.02 4.50
N LEU A 296 4.66 -20.92 4.99
CA LEU A 296 5.12 -20.21 6.19
C LEU A 296 4.36 -20.61 7.45
N GLY A 297 3.07 -20.97 7.32
CA GLY A 297 2.16 -21.19 8.44
C GLY A 297 1.64 -19.87 9.02
N ASP A 298 0.89 -19.96 10.12
CA ASP A 298 0.15 -18.83 10.70
C ASP A 298 0.96 -18.01 11.72
N ASN A 299 2.20 -18.41 12.01
CA ASN A 299 3.03 -17.79 13.04
C ASN A 299 4.12 -16.86 12.50
N THR A 300 4.12 -16.61 11.20
CA THR A 300 5.09 -15.71 10.57
C THR A 300 4.57 -14.28 10.64
N VAL A 301 5.14 -13.48 11.54
CA VAL A 301 4.69 -12.11 11.82
C VAL A 301 5.89 -11.19 11.91
N SER A 302 5.85 -10.04 11.23
CA SER A 302 6.85 -8.98 11.35
C SER A 302 6.26 -7.78 12.10
N LYS A 303 6.98 -7.31 13.11
CA LYS A 303 6.64 -6.10 13.88
C LYS A 303 7.26 -4.89 13.18
N GLN A 304 6.44 -4.00 12.65
CA GLN A 304 6.89 -2.82 11.90
C GLN A 304 6.94 -1.59 12.81
N GLN A 305 7.94 -0.74 12.59
CA GLN A 305 8.09 0.54 13.27
C GLN A 305 8.80 1.56 12.40
N GLY A 306 8.54 2.83 12.63
CA GLY A 306 9.23 3.90 11.92
C GLY A 306 8.55 5.24 12.06
N ASN A 307 9.16 6.27 11.46
CA ASN A 307 8.61 7.60 11.38
C ASN A 307 8.04 7.85 9.99
N VAL A 308 6.82 8.37 9.94
CA VAL A 308 6.13 8.74 8.71
C VAL A 308 6.01 10.25 8.66
N PHE A 309 6.53 10.86 7.60
CA PHE A 309 6.56 12.30 7.38
C PHE A 309 5.39 12.71 6.48
N ALA A 310 4.20 12.77 7.06
CA ALA A 310 2.99 13.07 6.30
C ALA A 310 2.87 14.57 6.04
N GLU A 311 2.64 14.96 4.80
CA GLU A 311 2.37 16.33 4.40
C GLU A 311 0.87 16.52 4.17
N LEU A 312 0.24 17.36 4.98
CA LEU A 312 -1.18 17.71 4.83
C LEU A 312 -1.33 19.04 4.11
N ALA A 313 -2.22 19.08 3.13
CA ALA A 313 -2.67 20.33 2.55
C ALA A 313 -3.50 21.13 3.57
N PHE A 314 -3.55 22.45 3.39
CA PHE A 314 -4.30 23.32 4.26
C PHE A 314 -5.80 23.01 4.17
N ALA A 315 -6.35 22.35 5.17
CA ALA A 315 -7.71 21.84 5.20
C ALA A 315 -8.81 22.85 4.79
N PRO A 316 -8.74 24.15 5.15
CA PRO A 316 -9.73 25.13 4.67
C PRO A 316 -9.83 25.27 3.14
N ASN A 317 -8.78 24.94 2.40
CA ASN A 317 -8.81 24.92 0.93
C ASN A 317 -9.41 23.61 0.37
N PHE A 318 -9.54 22.60 1.21
CA PHE A 318 -10.02 21.25 0.88
C PHE A 318 -11.00 20.75 1.95
N PRO A 319 -12.16 21.41 2.11
CA PRO A 319 -13.06 21.09 3.23
C PRO A 319 -13.63 19.67 3.18
N ASP A 320 -13.78 19.13 1.98
CA ASP A 320 -14.42 17.82 1.77
C ASP A 320 -13.40 16.69 1.59
N LYS A 321 -12.24 16.97 1.01
CA LYS A 321 -11.24 15.95 0.66
C LYS A 321 -9.85 16.54 0.89
N THR A 322 -9.36 16.48 2.13
CA THR A 322 -8.04 17.04 2.49
C THR A 322 -6.92 16.12 1.99
N PRO A 323 -6.07 16.60 1.07
CA PRO A 323 -4.95 15.83 0.57
C PRO A 323 -3.90 15.55 1.64
N LEU A 324 -3.37 14.35 1.60
CA LEU A 324 -2.27 13.85 2.41
C LEU A 324 -1.22 13.21 1.50
N ARG A 325 0.05 13.56 1.66
CA ARG A 325 1.17 12.93 0.97
C ARG A 325 2.13 12.32 1.99
N VAL A 326 2.60 11.09 1.73
CA VAL A 326 3.78 10.54 2.41
C VAL A 326 4.91 10.49 1.38
N PRO A 327 6.01 11.24 1.59
CA PRO A 327 7.07 11.33 0.61
C PRO A 327 7.76 10.00 0.31
N LYS A 328 8.20 9.85 -0.92
CA LYS A 328 9.10 8.80 -1.39
C LYS A 328 10.32 8.65 -0.47
N GLY A 329 10.81 7.43 -0.26
CA GLY A 329 11.93 7.12 0.63
C GLY A 329 11.55 7.02 2.10
N SER A 330 10.26 7.19 2.47
CA SER A 330 9.79 6.83 3.80
C SER A 330 10.02 5.35 4.06
N LEU A 331 10.46 5.01 5.27
CA LEU A 331 10.97 3.69 5.60
C LEU A 331 10.32 3.18 6.89
N LEU A 332 9.79 1.96 6.83
CA LEU A 332 9.41 1.18 8.00
C LEU A 332 10.34 -0.02 8.13
N LYS A 333 10.77 -0.30 9.36
CA LYS A 333 11.65 -1.41 9.69
C LYS A 333 10.92 -2.42 10.56
N GLY A 334 11.11 -3.69 10.26
CA GLY A 334 10.47 -4.79 10.94
C GLY A 334 11.45 -5.76 11.57
N ASP A 335 10.96 -6.44 12.60
CA ASP A 335 11.72 -7.53 13.22
C ASP A 335 11.94 -8.68 12.23
N PRO A 336 13.02 -9.47 12.39
CA PRO A 336 13.26 -10.65 11.59
C PRO A 336 12.10 -11.63 11.59
N LEU A 337 11.79 -12.18 10.42
CA LEU A 337 10.82 -13.27 10.25
C LEU A 337 11.50 -14.61 10.55
N ASP A 338 10.90 -15.40 11.44
CA ASP A 338 11.30 -16.81 11.64
C ASP A 338 10.69 -17.67 10.53
N VAL A 339 11.48 -17.95 9.50
CA VAL A 339 11.01 -18.68 8.33
C VAL A 339 10.86 -20.16 8.65
N ARG A 340 9.62 -20.66 8.61
CA ARG A 340 9.27 -22.06 8.90
C ARG A 340 8.54 -22.70 7.71
N ILE A 341 9.00 -23.85 7.30
CA ILE A 341 8.36 -24.63 6.24
C ILE A 341 7.13 -25.34 6.83
N GLY A 342 5.94 -25.02 6.28
CA GLY A 342 4.67 -25.56 6.79
C GLY A 342 4.34 -25.13 8.22
N GLY A 343 4.94 -24.01 8.68
CA GLY A 343 4.72 -23.48 10.04
C GLY A 343 5.43 -24.23 11.16
N GLU A 344 6.05 -25.39 10.89
CA GLU A 344 6.60 -26.28 11.91
C GLU A 344 8.13 -26.46 11.83
N VAL A 345 8.65 -26.60 10.63
CA VAL A 345 10.07 -26.94 10.41
C VAL A 345 10.87 -25.68 10.12
N PRO A 346 11.86 -25.29 10.99
CA PRO A 346 12.73 -24.15 10.71
C PRO A 346 13.42 -24.33 9.35
N ALA A 347 13.37 -23.31 8.49
CA ALA A 347 14.06 -23.31 7.19
C ALA A 347 15.59 -23.27 7.31
N GLY A 348 16.10 -23.04 8.53
CA GLY A 348 17.53 -22.96 8.82
C GLY A 348 18.13 -21.57 8.59
N PHE A 349 17.32 -20.56 8.38
CA PHE A 349 17.67 -19.15 8.33
C PHE A 349 16.47 -18.30 8.79
N ASP A 350 16.75 -17.12 9.34
CA ASP A 350 15.79 -16.03 9.52
C ASP A 350 15.90 -15.02 8.38
N SER A 351 14.98 -14.05 8.32
CA SER A 351 15.00 -13.03 7.27
C SER A 351 16.02 -11.91 7.50
N GLY A 352 16.57 -11.78 8.72
CA GLY A 352 17.14 -10.51 9.15
C GLY A 352 16.06 -9.41 9.24
N GLU A 353 16.45 -8.16 9.39
CA GLU A 353 15.56 -7.03 9.42
C GLU A 353 14.67 -7.02 8.14
N VAL A 354 13.39 -6.78 8.33
CA VAL A 354 12.44 -6.60 7.23
C VAL A 354 12.29 -5.12 6.96
N THR A 355 12.38 -4.72 5.70
CA THR A 355 12.29 -3.33 5.32
C THR A 355 11.11 -3.12 4.38
N VAL A 356 10.35 -2.04 4.61
CA VAL A 356 9.29 -1.56 3.72
C VAL A 356 9.62 -0.14 3.32
N THR A 357 10.03 0.05 2.08
CA THR A 357 10.43 1.35 1.52
C THR A 357 9.38 1.87 0.56
N PHE A 358 8.97 3.14 0.73
CA PHE A 358 8.06 3.80 -0.19
C PHE A 358 8.79 4.17 -1.49
N LEU A 359 8.37 3.55 -2.58
CA LEU A 359 9.02 3.72 -3.90
C LEU A 359 8.64 5.03 -4.61
N GLY A 360 7.48 5.57 -4.28
CA GLY A 360 6.94 6.83 -4.77
C GLY A 360 6.25 7.60 -3.66
N ASP A 361 5.77 8.79 -3.96
CA ASP A 361 4.90 9.53 -3.05
C ASP A 361 3.60 8.76 -2.83
N ALA A 362 3.27 8.42 -1.57
CA ALA A 362 1.97 7.83 -1.27
C ALA A 362 0.87 8.90 -1.32
N ASN A 363 -0.21 8.58 -2.01
CA ASN A 363 -1.35 9.48 -2.19
C ASN A 363 -2.44 9.17 -1.17
N GLY A 364 -2.77 10.15 -0.35
CA GLY A 364 -3.77 10.01 0.69
C GLY A 364 -4.82 11.11 0.67
N TYR A 365 -5.97 10.79 1.23
CA TYR A 365 -7.10 11.72 1.38
C TYR A 365 -7.75 11.51 2.74
N LEU A 366 -8.01 12.62 3.44
CA LEU A 366 -8.89 12.65 4.57
C LEU A 366 -10.26 13.13 4.09
N LEU A 367 -11.22 12.24 4.07
CA LEU A 367 -12.57 12.45 3.58
C LEU A 367 -13.52 12.72 4.76
N PRO A 368 -14.69 13.35 4.53
CA PRO A 368 -15.75 13.38 5.52
C PRO A 368 -16.10 11.96 5.97
N ASN A 369 -16.54 11.83 7.20
CA ASN A 369 -17.05 10.54 7.66
C ASN A 369 -18.33 10.20 6.88
N PRO A 370 -18.40 9.06 6.17
CA PRO A 370 -19.59 8.71 5.40
C PRO A 370 -20.81 8.37 6.27
N TYR A 371 -20.61 8.22 7.58
CA TYR A 371 -21.63 7.84 8.54
C TYR A 371 -22.08 8.99 9.44
N SER A 372 -21.54 10.21 9.27
CA SER A 372 -21.88 11.34 10.11
C SER A 372 -21.73 12.68 9.39
N ASP A 373 -22.74 13.53 9.56
CA ASP A 373 -22.72 14.92 9.10
C ASP A 373 -21.97 15.86 10.07
N ASP A 374 -21.51 15.37 11.23
CA ASP A 374 -20.74 16.16 12.18
C ASP A 374 -19.33 16.43 11.62
N PRO A 375 -18.95 17.69 11.38
CA PRO A 375 -17.61 18.02 10.89
C PRO A 375 -16.48 17.67 11.87
N SER A 376 -16.79 17.41 13.14
CA SER A 376 -15.82 16.95 14.15
C SER A 376 -15.66 15.43 14.18
N ALA A 377 -16.48 14.69 13.45
CA ALA A 377 -16.37 13.25 13.31
C ALA A 377 -14.99 12.83 12.79
N PRO A 378 -14.50 11.65 13.17
CA PRO A 378 -13.27 11.09 12.61
C PRO A 378 -13.31 11.11 11.10
N LYS A 379 -12.26 11.60 10.46
CA LYS A 379 -12.18 11.63 9.00
C LYS A 379 -11.85 10.25 8.48
N GLN A 380 -12.50 9.82 7.40
CA GLN A 380 -12.10 8.61 6.70
C GLN A 380 -10.74 8.85 6.05
N LEU A 381 -9.79 7.95 6.27
CA LEU A 381 -8.51 7.92 5.57
C LEU A 381 -8.57 6.91 4.42
N ARG A 382 -8.12 7.35 3.25
CA ARG A 382 -7.73 6.46 2.15
C ARG A 382 -6.30 6.80 1.77
N LEU A 383 -5.41 5.82 1.77
CA LEU A 383 -4.00 5.99 1.43
C LEU A 383 -3.58 4.86 0.49
N THR A 384 -3.01 5.23 -0.64
CA THR A 384 -2.47 4.27 -1.63
C THR A 384 -0.97 4.50 -1.77
N MET A 385 -0.20 3.42 -1.74
CA MET A 385 1.26 3.47 -1.79
C MET A 385 1.84 2.33 -2.63
N ASP A 386 2.99 2.61 -3.22
CA ASP A 386 3.86 1.62 -3.85
C ASP A 386 5.07 1.39 -2.95
N VAL A 387 5.33 0.15 -2.60
CA VAL A 387 6.40 -0.19 -1.66
C VAL A 387 7.30 -1.30 -2.19
N ALA A 388 8.58 -1.22 -1.84
CA ALA A 388 9.49 -2.35 -1.89
C ALA A 388 9.48 -3.04 -0.52
N PHE A 389 9.31 -4.35 -0.55
CA PHE A 389 9.46 -5.22 0.59
C PHE A 389 10.73 -6.02 0.40
N ASP A 390 11.66 -5.94 1.35
CA ASP A 390 12.93 -6.65 1.31
C ASP A 390 13.35 -7.16 2.69
N THR A 391 14.39 -7.98 2.70
CA THR A 391 14.94 -8.61 3.91
C THR A 391 16.46 -8.56 3.87
N GLU A 392 17.08 -8.35 5.04
CA GLU A 392 18.54 -8.18 5.16
C GLU A 392 19.34 -9.43 4.75
N VAL A 393 18.81 -10.63 5.07
CA VAL A 393 19.52 -11.89 4.80
C VAL A 393 19.37 -12.29 3.35
N GLN A 394 20.49 -12.43 2.64
CA GLN A 394 20.55 -12.72 1.20
C GLN A 394 19.68 -13.92 0.75
N ARG A 395 19.59 -14.98 1.55
CA ARG A 395 18.77 -16.15 1.21
C ARG A 395 17.27 -15.85 1.33
N ALA A 396 16.91 -15.06 2.36
CA ALA A 396 15.56 -14.62 2.55
C ALA A 396 15.18 -13.54 1.52
N ASN A 397 16.12 -12.66 1.18
CA ASN A 397 15.92 -11.62 0.17
C ASN A 397 15.51 -12.21 -1.18
N GLY A 398 16.18 -13.25 -1.64
CA GLY A 398 15.78 -13.97 -2.87
C GLY A 398 14.41 -14.68 -2.80
N ALA A 399 13.80 -14.76 -1.61
CA ALA A 399 12.53 -15.42 -1.39
C ALA A 399 11.36 -14.43 -1.14
N PHE A 400 11.66 -13.26 -0.59
CA PHE A 400 10.66 -12.29 -0.11
C PHE A 400 10.78 -10.91 -0.75
N ASN A 401 11.93 -10.59 -1.38
CA ASN A 401 12.13 -9.30 -2.01
C ASN A 401 11.17 -9.11 -3.19
N GLN A 402 10.36 -8.06 -3.13
CA GLN A 402 9.39 -7.75 -4.18
C GLN A 402 8.84 -6.34 -4.10
N THR A 403 8.33 -5.87 -5.23
CA THR A 403 7.50 -4.68 -5.34
C THR A 403 6.04 -5.00 -5.07
N LEU A 404 5.40 -4.22 -4.22
CA LEU A 404 3.96 -4.25 -3.99
C LEU A 404 3.38 -2.92 -4.47
N LEU A 405 2.67 -2.93 -5.58
CA LEU A 405 2.03 -1.74 -6.13
C LEU A 405 0.62 -1.57 -5.58
N GLN A 406 0.24 -0.31 -5.39
CA GLN A 406 -1.13 0.11 -5.05
C GLN A 406 -1.65 -0.56 -3.78
N VAL A 407 -0.79 -0.66 -2.76
CA VAL A 407 -1.21 -1.08 -1.42
C VAL A 407 -2.14 -0.02 -0.86
N GLU A 408 -3.37 -0.40 -0.56
CA GLU A 408 -4.39 0.50 -0.02
C GLU A 408 -4.55 0.30 1.49
N LEU A 409 -4.52 1.41 2.23
CA LEU A 409 -4.92 1.49 3.63
C LEU A 409 -6.20 2.31 3.74
N VAL A 410 -7.20 1.73 4.36
CA VAL A 410 -8.47 2.38 4.68
C VAL A 410 -8.60 2.50 6.18
N GLY A 411 -8.84 3.71 6.67
CA GLY A 411 -8.85 3.96 8.09
C GLY A 411 -9.64 5.18 8.48
N TYR A 412 -9.38 5.65 9.67
CA TYR A 412 -9.86 6.93 10.14
C TYR A 412 -8.75 7.73 10.81
N ALA A 413 -8.91 9.04 10.81
CA ALA A 413 -8.01 9.98 11.46
C ALA A 413 -8.78 10.81 12.48
N ILE A 414 -8.26 10.90 13.70
CA ILE A 414 -8.85 11.63 14.82
C ILE A 414 -7.84 12.65 15.34
N ALA A 415 -8.26 13.90 15.50
CA ALA A 415 -7.48 14.89 16.22
C ALA A 415 -7.74 14.76 17.73
N ASP A 416 -6.76 14.31 18.48
CA ASP A 416 -6.76 14.37 19.93
C ASP A 416 -6.40 15.79 20.37
N THR A 417 -7.41 16.57 20.71
CA THR A 417 -7.23 17.97 21.10
C THR A 417 -6.62 18.14 22.49
N GLU A 418 -6.65 17.11 23.34
CA GLU A 418 -6.06 17.13 24.67
C GLU A 418 -4.54 16.91 24.58
N LYS A 419 -4.12 15.95 23.77
CA LYS A 419 -2.70 15.69 23.51
C LYS A 419 -2.10 16.58 22.43
N GLY A 420 -2.93 17.16 21.56
CA GLY A 420 -2.47 17.91 20.38
C GLY A 420 -1.89 16.99 19.32
N SER A 421 -2.34 15.75 19.24
CA SER A 421 -1.86 14.75 18.28
C SER A 421 -2.95 14.36 17.28
N LEU A 422 -2.53 13.87 16.13
CA LEU A 422 -3.38 13.18 15.15
C LEU A 422 -3.15 11.68 15.28
N ILE A 423 -4.20 10.95 15.54
CA ILE A 423 -4.18 9.49 15.60
C ILE A 423 -4.77 8.95 14.32
N VAL A 424 -4.10 7.99 13.73
CA VAL A 424 -4.53 7.28 12.52
C VAL A 424 -4.58 5.78 12.83
N ASP A 425 -5.75 5.19 12.64
CA ASP A 425 -5.92 3.74 12.62
C ASP A 425 -6.43 3.32 11.25
N ALA A 426 -5.77 2.33 10.65
CA ALA A 426 -6.12 1.89 9.31
C ALA A 426 -5.97 0.37 9.16
N VAL A 427 -6.69 -0.17 8.19
CA VAL A 427 -6.65 -1.58 7.78
C VAL A 427 -6.27 -1.65 6.31
N GLY A 428 -5.43 -2.61 5.99
CA GLY A 428 -5.11 -2.99 4.64
C GLY A 428 -4.84 -4.48 4.54
N VAL A 429 -4.75 -4.99 3.34
CA VAL A 429 -4.35 -6.37 3.08
C VAL A 429 -3.18 -6.35 2.12
N VAL A 430 -2.09 -6.96 2.52
CA VAL A 430 -0.95 -7.21 1.64
C VAL A 430 -0.90 -8.67 1.23
N GLU A 431 -0.44 -8.93 0.03
CA GLU A 431 -0.41 -10.28 -0.54
C GLU A 431 0.91 -10.50 -1.27
N PRO A 432 2.01 -10.62 -0.51
CA PRO A 432 3.32 -10.89 -1.07
C PRO A 432 3.39 -12.31 -1.65
N GLU A 433 4.22 -12.48 -2.67
CA GLU A 433 4.57 -13.79 -3.18
C GLU A 433 5.69 -14.41 -2.33
N VAL A 434 5.52 -15.67 -1.96
CA VAL A 434 6.51 -16.41 -1.20
C VAL A 434 7.17 -17.43 -2.12
N LEU A 435 8.50 -17.32 -2.25
CA LEU A 435 9.33 -18.21 -3.09
C LEU A 435 8.87 -18.27 -4.57
N GLY A 436 8.16 -17.26 -5.07
CA GLY A 436 7.60 -17.22 -6.42
C GLY A 436 6.58 -18.32 -6.74
N THR A 437 6.04 -18.98 -5.72
CA THR A 437 5.16 -20.15 -5.88
C THR A 437 3.82 -20.02 -5.19
N GLU A 438 3.72 -19.23 -4.14
CA GLU A 438 2.51 -19.06 -3.34
C GLU A 438 2.31 -17.60 -2.98
N THR A 439 1.09 -17.12 -3.04
CA THR A 439 0.71 -15.81 -2.51
C THR A 439 0.36 -15.96 -1.03
N ALA A 440 1.13 -15.34 -0.16
CA ALA A 440 0.76 -15.14 1.23
C ALA A 440 -0.27 -14.01 1.32
N TYR A 441 -0.93 -13.87 2.46
CA TYR A 441 -1.70 -12.68 2.78
C TYR A 441 -1.44 -12.24 4.22
N GLY A 442 -1.54 -10.94 4.45
CA GLY A 442 -1.45 -10.36 5.77
C GLY A 442 -2.44 -9.22 5.93
N VAL A 443 -3.20 -9.25 7.02
CA VAL A 443 -4.05 -8.13 7.41
C VAL A 443 -3.21 -7.15 8.21
N LEU A 444 -3.06 -5.94 7.69
CA LEU A 444 -2.37 -4.84 8.36
C LEU A 444 -3.34 -4.16 9.33
N SER A 445 -2.98 -4.09 10.58
CA SER A 445 -3.64 -3.26 11.60
C SER A 445 -2.71 -2.09 11.90
N PHE A 446 -2.77 -1.07 11.07
CA PHE A 446 -1.82 0.03 11.09
C PHE A 446 -2.26 1.12 12.06
N HIS A 447 -1.35 1.56 12.92
CA HIS A 447 -1.57 2.61 13.90
C HIS A 447 -0.43 3.61 13.86
N MET A 448 -0.75 4.89 13.73
CA MET A 448 0.20 5.99 13.81
C MET A 448 -0.33 7.07 14.74
N GLU A 449 0.57 7.68 15.50
CA GLU A 449 0.28 8.86 16.30
C GLU A 449 1.30 9.96 15.99
N SER A 450 0.84 11.18 15.77
CA SER A 450 1.75 12.29 15.54
C SER A 450 2.44 12.70 16.84
N TYR A 451 3.72 13.11 16.73
CA TYR A 451 4.44 13.67 17.85
C TYR A 451 3.70 14.91 18.39
N PRO A 452 3.40 15.00 19.69
CA PRO A 452 2.74 16.18 20.26
C PRO A 452 3.58 17.46 20.09
N ASP A 453 4.90 17.33 20.19
CA ASP A 453 5.84 18.42 19.94
C ASP A 453 6.51 18.28 18.56
N GLN A 454 5.86 18.80 17.54
CA GLN A 454 6.33 18.74 16.17
C GLN A 454 7.64 19.53 15.92
N GLN A 455 8.02 20.44 16.83
CA GLN A 455 9.28 21.19 16.69
C GLN A 455 10.51 20.35 17.08
N ASN A 456 10.31 19.37 17.95
CA ASN A 456 11.33 18.44 18.38
C ASN A 456 11.11 17.02 17.84
N ALA A 457 10.17 16.85 16.93
CA ALA A 457 9.95 15.58 16.24
C ALA A 457 11.18 15.20 15.38
N PRO A 458 11.39 13.91 15.09
CA PRO A 458 12.43 13.48 14.17
C PRO A 458 12.34 14.21 12.83
N VAL A 459 13.46 14.40 12.18
CA VAL A 459 13.54 14.95 10.82
C VAL A 459 13.77 13.80 9.86
N MET A 460 13.22 13.91 8.65
CA MET A 460 13.52 12.95 7.60
C MET A 460 15.01 13.02 7.28
N GLU A 461 15.68 11.91 7.46
CA GLU A 461 17.09 11.79 7.11
C GLU A 461 17.23 11.75 5.58
N VAL A 462 18.18 12.51 5.07
CA VAL A 462 18.54 12.42 3.64
C VAL A 462 19.40 11.18 3.47
N ASP A 463 18.93 10.26 2.67
CA ASP A 463 19.73 9.10 2.30
C ASP A 463 20.96 9.52 1.49
N ARG A 464 22.12 9.01 1.89
CA ARG A 464 23.41 9.24 1.26
C ARG A 464 24.20 7.96 1.09
N THR A 465 23.55 6.84 1.29
CA THR A 465 24.12 5.52 1.15
C THR A 465 24.14 5.16 -0.34
N SER A 466 25.22 4.58 -0.81
CA SER A 466 25.24 4.04 -2.18
C SER A 466 24.66 2.64 -2.19
N PRO A 467 23.80 2.29 -3.16
CA PRO A 467 23.33 0.94 -3.28
C PRO A 467 24.49 -0.01 -3.60
N GLU A 468 24.61 -1.07 -2.81
CA GLU A 468 25.63 -2.10 -2.94
C GLU A 468 25.01 -3.40 -3.44
N LEU A 469 25.75 -4.16 -4.28
CA LEU A 469 25.33 -5.51 -4.68
C LEU A 469 25.45 -6.44 -3.47
N ALA A 470 24.34 -6.73 -2.81
CA ALA A 470 24.31 -7.58 -1.62
C ALA A 470 24.41 -9.06 -1.97
N ALA A 471 23.77 -9.48 -3.07
CA ALA A 471 23.79 -10.84 -3.57
C ALA A 471 23.47 -10.90 -5.05
N TRP A 472 23.84 -11.99 -5.71
CA TRP A 472 23.40 -12.25 -7.07
C TRP A 472 23.21 -13.74 -7.33
N GLN A 473 22.39 -14.07 -8.31
CA GLN A 473 22.17 -15.44 -8.76
C GLN A 473 22.55 -15.54 -10.23
N PRO A 474 23.31 -16.57 -10.60
CA PRO A 474 23.58 -17.83 -9.88
C PRO A 474 24.67 -17.77 -8.81
N GLY A 475 25.27 -16.60 -8.53
CA GLY A 475 26.41 -16.48 -7.62
C GLY A 475 27.69 -17.06 -8.24
N ASP A 476 28.72 -17.28 -7.43
CA ASP A 476 29.98 -17.84 -7.86
C ASP A 476 29.94 -19.34 -8.22
N HIS A 477 28.72 -19.87 -8.32
CA HIS A 477 28.54 -21.28 -8.64
C HIS A 477 28.56 -21.54 -10.14
N VAL A 478 29.76 -21.70 -10.69
CA VAL A 478 29.94 -22.14 -12.07
C VAL A 478 29.17 -23.44 -12.38
N ASN A 479 28.60 -23.52 -13.59
CA ASN A 479 27.85 -24.68 -14.11
C ASN A 479 26.52 -24.99 -13.41
N LYS A 480 25.91 -24.06 -12.67
CA LYS A 480 24.58 -24.24 -12.08
C LYS A 480 23.48 -23.45 -12.77
N GLN A 481 23.84 -22.42 -13.54
CA GLN A 481 22.85 -21.63 -14.29
C GLN A 481 22.27 -22.46 -15.43
N ARG A 482 20.95 -22.55 -15.48
CA ARG A 482 20.22 -23.14 -16.62
C ARG A 482 19.99 -22.07 -17.68
N PRO A 483 19.94 -22.44 -18.96
CA PRO A 483 19.74 -21.47 -20.04
C PRO A 483 18.52 -20.57 -19.91
N GLY A 484 17.44 -21.05 -19.32
CA GLY A 484 16.18 -20.31 -19.15
C GLY A 484 15.99 -19.67 -17.78
N ASP A 485 16.94 -19.86 -16.85
CA ASP A 485 16.81 -19.25 -15.53
C ASP A 485 17.21 -17.77 -15.60
N PRO A 486 16.52 -16.87 -14.89
CA PRO A 486 16.90 -15.45 -14.81
C PRO A 486 18.23 -15.28 -14.07
N ILE A 487 18.90 -14.18 -14.36
CA ILE A 487 20.02 -13.67 -13.55
C ILE A 487 19.44 -12.59 -12.64
N ILE A 488 19.66 -12.68 -11.35
CA ILE A 488 19.09 -11.76 -10.36
C ILE A 488 20.23 -11.05 -9.62
N LEU A 489 20.21 -9.72 -9.65
CA LEU A 489 21.10 -8.86 -8.89
C LEU A 489 20.31 -8.24 -7.74
N ASN A 490 20.61 -8.60 -6.50
CA ASN A 490 19.98 -8.04 -5.30
C ASN A 490 20.86 -6.94 -4.73
N PHE A 491 20.31 -5.74 -4.63
CA PHE A 491 20.99 -4.59 -4.03
C PHE A 491 20.59 -4.42 -2.56
N SER A 492 21.29 -3.53 -1.86
CA SER A 492 20.98 -3.19 -0.46
C SER A 492 19.73 -2.32 -0.29
N GLU A 493 19.26 -1.73 -1.40
CA GLU A 493 18.14 -0.77 -1.40
C GLU A 493 17.50 -0.63 -2.78
N PRO A 494 16.27 -0.07 -2.89
CA PRO A 494 15.57 0.09 -4.16
C PRO A 494 16.29 1.05 -5.11
N LEU A 495 16.34 0.67 -6.39
CA LEU A 495 16.99 1.45 -7.44
C LEU A 495 15.98 2.38 -8.17
N ASP A 496 16.51 3.46 -8.73
CA ASP A 496 15.79 4.33 -9.65
C ASP A 496 15.63 3.62 -11.01
N PRO A 497 14.41 3.25 -11.42
CA PRO A 497 14.18 2.52 -12.67
C PRO A 497 14.62 3.27 -13.92
N THR A 498 14.71 4.60 -13.88
CA THR A 498 15.09 5.42 -15.02
C THR A 498 16.59 5.42 -15.29
N THR A 499 17.37 4.95 -14.33
CA THR A 499 18.85 4.88 -14.42
C THR A 499 19.39 3.51 -14.85
N VAL A 500 18.54 2.49 -14.84
CA VAL A 500 18.86 1.15 -15.33
C VAL A 500 18.58 1.10 -16.83
N ILE A 501 19.64 1.12 -17.65
CA ILE A 501 19.57 1.23 -19.10
C ILE A 501 20.38 0.10 -19.74
N GLU A 502 19.66 -0.76 -20.50
CA GLU A 502 20.30 -1.86 -21.24
C GLU A 502 21.37 -1.32 -22.21
N GLY A 503 22.52 -1.97 -22.23
CA GLY A 503 23.65 -1.63 -23.11
C GLY A 503 24.44 -0.40 -22.67
N ASP A 504 23.96 0.34 -21.65
CA ASP A 504 24.64 1.51 -21.09
C ASP A 504 25.05 1.28 -19.63
N THR A 505 24.10 1.39 -18.71
CA THR A 505 24.39 1.21 -17.27
C THR A 505 24.32 -0.25 -16.82
N LEU A 506 23.60 -1.10 -17.57
CA LEU A 506 23.51 -2.55 -17.35
C LEU A 506 23.85 -3.30 -18.64
N ARG A 507 24.78 -4.24 -18.58
CA ARG A 507 25.25 -5.01 -19.74
C ARG A 507 25.39 -6.48 -19.42
N VAL A 508 25.07 -7.31 -20.41
CA VAL A 508 25.38 -8.75 -20.40
C VAL A 508 26.24 -9.06 -21.62
N THR A 509 27.31 -9.81 -21.42
CA THR A 509 28.20 -10.25 -22.51
C THR A 509 28.45 -11.73 -22.44
N ALA A 510 28.65 -12.37 -23.61
CA ALA A 510 29.08 -13.75 -23.78
C ALA A 510 30.40 -13.75 -24.51
N ASP A 511 31.47 -14.25 -23.89
CA ASP A 511 32.83 -14.23 -24.44
C ASP A 511 33.25 -12.83 -24.96
N GLY A 512 32.77 -11.77 -24.29
CA GLY A 512 33.04 -10.37 -24.63
C GLY A 512 32.12 -9.76 -25.70
N ALA A 513 31.19 -10.52 -26.29
CA ALA A 513 30.16 -10.01 -27.21
C ALA A 513 28.89 -9.62 -26.45
N PRO A 514 28.21 -8.51 -26.79
CA PRO A 514 26.94 -8.14 -26.18
C PRO A 514 25.89 -9.24 -26.38
N VAL A 515 25.04 -9.42 -25.37
CA VAL A 515 23.89 -10.32 -25.38
C VAL A 515 22.66 -9.47 -25.11
N ASP A 516 21.64 -9.63 -25.94
CA ASP A 516 20.34 -8.99 -25.73
C ASP A 516 19.62 -9.66 -24.56
N PHE A 517 18.92 -8.87 -23.76
CA PHE A 517 18.16 -9.36 -22.62
C PHE A 517 16.97 -8.45 -22.32
N GLU A 518 15.99 -8.99 -21.67
CA GLU A 518 14.93 -8.23 -21.04
C GLU A 518 15.25 -8.10 -19.55
N TYR A 519 14.79 -7.04 -18.90
CA TYR A 519 14.93 -6.89 -17.46
C TYR A 519 13.75 -6.17 -16.85
N TYR A 520 13.60 -6.31 -15.55
CA TYR A 520 12.68 -5.52 -14.73
C TYR A 520 13.22 -5.37 -13.32
N LEU A 521 12.72 -4.37 -12.60
CA LEU A 521 13.01 -4.18 -11.18
C LEU A 521 11.90 -4.81 -10.36
N ASP A 522 12.29 -5.48 -9.26
CA ASP A 522 11.38 -6.06 -8.30
C ASP A 522 11.97 -5.91 -6.89
N GLY A 523 11.31 -5.11 -6.03
CA GLY A 523 11.86 -4.71 -4.74
C GLY A 523 13.21 -4.02 -4.89
N VAL A 524 14.26 -4.63 -4.35
CA VAL A 524 15.66 -4.15 -4.45
C VAL A 524 16.44 -4.89 -5.55
N SER A 525 15.77 -5.65 -6.42
CA SER A 525 16.44 -6.52 -7.40
C SER A 525 16.28 -6.02 -8.82
N ILE A 526 17.34 -6.27 -9.62
CA ILE A 526 17.26 -6.31 -11.09
C ILE A 526 17.14 -7.77 -11.49
N VAL A 527 16.06 -8.11 -12.19
CA VAL A 527 15.83 -9.45 -12.74
C VAL A 527 16.09 -9.40 -14.24
N ILE A 528 17.10 -10.13 -14.70
CA ILE A 528 17.57 -10.16 -16.09
C ILE A 528 17.13 -11.47 -16.73
N GLN A 529 16.44 -11.39 -17.86
CA GLN A 529 16.01 -12.51 -18.70
C GLN A 529 16.80 -12.47 -20.03
N PRO A 530 17.84 -13.28 -20.21
CA PRO A 530 18.59 -13.31 -21.47
C PRO A 530 17.71 -13.72 -22.66
N GLN A 531 17.83 -12.97 -23.77
CA GLN A 531 17.12 -13.22 -25.02
C GLN A 531 18.12 -13.27 -26.20
N PRO A 532 18.34 -14.40 -26.83
CA PRO A 532 17.77 -15.74 -26.56
C PRO A 532 18.32 -16.35 -25.26
N PRO A 533 17.75 -17.47 -24.80
CA PRO A 533 18.26 -18.16 -23.61
C PRO A 533 19.76 -18.46 -23.67
N LEU A 534 20.43 -18.46 -22.54
CA LEU A 534 21.88 -18.67 -22.40
C LEU A 534 22.32 -19.95 -23.10
N GLN A 535 23.53 -19.94 -23.68
CA GLN A 535 24.10 -21.12 -24.34
C GLN A 535 24.92 -21.95 -23.35
N TYR A 536 24.88 -23.27 -23.52
CA TYR A 536 25.70 -24.19 -22.75
C TYR A 536 27.21 -23.97 -22.99
N ASN A 537 28.02 -24.17 -21.97
CA ASN A 537 29.49 -24.07 -22.00
C ASN A 537 30.02 -22.72 -22.49
N THR A 538 29.28 -21.66 -22.26
CA THR A 538 29.60 -20.28 -22.62
C THR A 538 29.78 -19.48 -21.33
N GLY A 539 30.85 -18.67 -21.26
CA GLY A 539 31.09 -17.75 -20.16
C GLY A 539 30.28 -16.45 -20.36
N TYR A 540 29.48 -16.12 -19.39
CA TYR A 540 28.70 -14.88 -19.37
C TYR A 540 29.27 -13.93 -18.31
N GLN A 541 29.16 -12.64 -18.59
CA GLN A 541 29.54 -11.60 -17.66
C GLN A 541 28.43 -10.56 -17.61
N VAL A 542 27.99 -10.23 -16.40
CA VAL A 542 27.05 -9.13 -16.13
C VAL A 542 27.86 -7.98 -15.55
N GLN A 543 27.64 -6.79 -16.05
CA GLN A 543 28.29 -5.57 -15.61
C GLN A 543 27.26 -4.48 -15.38
N PHE A 544 27.37 -3.78 -14.27
CA PHE A 544 26.65 -2.53 -14.04
C PHE A 544 27.62 -1.40 -13.66
N THR A 545 27.21 -0.17 -13.88
CA THR A 545 28.07 1.01 -13.67
C THR A 545 27.50 1.90 -12.56
N ASP A 546 28.28 2.88 -12.15
CA ASP A 546 27.88 3.96 -11.24
C ASP A 546 26.83 4.93 -11.83
N GLY A 547 26.43 4.71 -13.10
CA GLY A 547 25.27 5.37 -13.69
C GLY A 547 23.93 4.89 -13.12
N ILE A 548 23.86 3.69 -12.52
CA ILE A 548 22.70 3.24 -11.77
C ILE A 548 22.69 3.96 -10.42
N THR A 549 21.52 4.50 -10.04
CA THR A 549 21.33 5.14 -8.74
C THR A 549 20.20 4.48 -7.95
N ASP A 550 20.18 4.71 -6.64
CA ASP A 550 19.01 4.44 -5.82
C ASP A 550 17.89 5.47 -6.04
N ILE A 551 16.77 5.30 -5.35
CA ILE A 551 15.64 6.24 -5.41
C ILE A 551 15.95 7.63 -4.82
N ALA A 552 17.02 7.79 -4.04
CA ALA A 552 17.50 9.06 -3.48
C ALA A 552 18.52 9.76 -4.41
N GLY A 553 19.02 9.05 -5.45
CA GLY A 553 19.98 9.55 -6.43
C GLY A 553 21.45 9.26 -6.08
N ASN A 554 21.73 8.37 -5.10
CA ASN A 554 23.09 7.97 -4.80
C ASN A 554 23.57 6.92 -5.81
N PRO A 555 24.80 7.04 -6.38
CA PRO A 555 25.26 6.13 -7.40
C PRO A 555 25.66 4.77 -6.81
N ALA A 556 25.34 3.69 -7.52
CA ALA A 556 25.79 2.36 -7.19
C ALA A 556 27.30 2.23 -7.34
N LEU A 557 27.91 1.37 -6.53
CA LEU A 557 29.31 0.97 -6.73
C LEU A 557 29.34 -0.02 -7.91
N GLY A 558 29.82 0.44 -9.08
CA GLY A 558 29.86 -0.38 -10.28
C GLY A 558 30.69 -1.64 -10.12
N GLU A 559 30.19 -2.77 -10.63
CA GLU A 559 30.83 -4.09 -10.56
C GLU A 559 30.72 -4.86 -11.90
N THR A 560 31.54 -5.93 -12.00
CA THR A 560 31.56 -6.81 -13.18
C THR A 560 31.57 -8.27 -12.76
#